data_4ed63b56c8dbd3b7fcc976f7fc1d4bee
#
_entry.id   4ed63b56c8dbd3b7fcc976f7fc1d4bee
#
_cell.length_a   1.000
_cell.length_b   1.000
_cell.length_c   1.000
_cell.angle_alpha   90.00
_cell.angle_beta   90.00
_cell.angle_gamma   90.00
#
_symmetry.space_group_name_H-M   'P 1'
#
loop_
_entity.id
_entity.type
_entity.pdbx_description
1 polymer ?
#
loop_
_entity_poly.entity_id
_entity_poly.type
_entity_poly.pdbx_seq_one_letter_code
_entity_poly.pdbx_strand_id
1 'polypeptide(L)'
;GYFAQSIDTKTLFQGFTVGLQIPLFGNVNSAKAKASAISISQSELELQKSKLTLKLQNQQLQDELDKQKKGLDYYQNEGLQFAEQIINTAQKSYENGDMSYFTYISFLNQAIDIKKQYAETLNAYNQSAIQLQFPSISNN
;
A
#
# COMPACT_ATOMS: atom_id res chain seq x y z
N GLY A 1 -56.02 -19.31 22.31
CA GLY A 1 -56.48 -18.40 23.38
C GLY A 1 -57.82 -18.83 23.91
N TYR A 2 -58.07 -18.49 25.16
CA TYR A 2 -59.38 -18.67 25.82
C TYR A 2 -60.01 -17.29 25.97
N PHE A 3 -61.28 -17.18 25.62
CA PHE A 3 -62.04 -15.93 25.87
C PHE A 3 -63.39 -16.29 26.47
N ALA A 4 -63.81 -15.48 27.40
CA ALA A 4 -65.19 -15.54 28.00
C ALA A 4 -65.79 -14.12 27.94
N GLN A 5 -66.95 -14.01 27.37
CA GLN A 5 -67.67 -12.74 27.28
C GLN A 5 -69.13 -12.96 27.81
N SER A 6 -69.55 -12.13 28.73
CA SER A 6 -70.97 -12.11 29.25
C SER A 6 -71.68 -10.91 28.65
N ILE A 7 -72.75 -11.14 27.98
CA ILE A 7 -73.58 -10.10 27.38
C ILE A 7 -74.84 -9.82 28.26
N ASP A 8 -75.21 -10.75 29.10
CA ASP A 8 -76.29 -10.58 30.06
C ASP A 8 -76.16 -11.61 31.21
N THR A 9 -76.82 -11.37 32.39
CA THR A 9 -76.65 -12.13 33.62
C THR A 9 -77.03 -13.63 33.52
N LYS A 10 -77.48 -14.13 32.39
CA LYS A 10 -77.96 -15.52 32.22
C LYS A 10 -77.31 -16.37 31.19
N THR A 11 -76.41 -15.84 30.33
CA THR A 11 -75.75 -16.64 29.29
C THR A 11 -74.27 -16.37 29.24
N LEU A 12 -73.51 -17.37 29.62
CA LEU A 12 -72.02 -17.35 29.51
C LEU A 12 -71.62 -18.00 28.20
N PHE A 13 -71.10 -17.21 27.26
CA PHE A 13 -70.52 -17.72 26.05
C PHE A 13 -69.04 -17.99 26.34
N GLN A 14 -68.64 -19.24 26.19
CA GLN A 14 -67.25 -19.67 26.30
C GLN A 14 -66.83 -20.20 24.98
N GLY A 15 -65.67 -19.75 24.50
CA GLY A 15 -65.05 -20.26 23.27
C GLY A 15 -63.56 -20.46 23.46
N PHE A 16 -63.00 -21.43 22.77
CA PHE A 16 -61.57 -21.59 22.66
C PHE A 16 -61.17 -21.55 21.18
N THR A 17 -60.06 -20.89 20.91
CA THR A 17 -59.48 -20.84 19.57
C THR A 17 -58.18 -21.63 19.60
N VAL A 18 -58.09 -22.65 18.78
CA VAL A 18 -56.83 -23.38 18.51
C VAL A 18 -56.32 -22.92 17.18
N GLY A 19 -55.22 -22.17 17.20
CA GLY A 19 -54.52 -21.78 15.99
C GLY A 19 -53.31 -22.69 15.72
N LEU A 20 -53.27 -23.35 14.59
CA LEU A 20 -52.09 -24.07 14.12
C LEU A 20 -51.32 -23.13 13.18
N GLN A 21 -50.15 -22.68 13.59
CA GLN A 21 -49.26 -21.89 12.76
C GLN A 21 -48.31 -22.83 12.03
N ILE A 22 -48.65 -23.16 10.80
CA ILE A 22 -47.76 -23.95 9.92
C ILE A 22 -46.84 -22.99 9.19
N PRO A 23 -45.50 -23.02 9.40
CA PRO A 23 -44.58 -22.23 8.60
C PRO A 23 -44.54 -22.80 7.18
N LEU A 24 -45.34 -22.20 6.29
CA LEU A 24 -45.41 -22.58 4.88
C LEU A 24 -44.15 -22.26 4.07
N PHE A 25 -43.16 -21.58 4.70
CA PHE A 25 -41.90 -21.21 4.07
C PHE A 25 -40.72 -22.01 4.66
N GLY A 26 -40.68 -23.31 4.37
CA GLY A 26 -39.57 -24.19 4.79
C GLY A 26 -38.20 -23.83 4.18
N ASN A 27 -38.13 -22.87 3.21
CA ASN A 27 -36.90 -22.52 2.52
C ASN A 27 -36.12 -21.34 3.09
N VAL A 28 -36.65 -20.62 4.10
CA VAL A 28 -35.98 -19.44 4.68
C VAL A 28 -34.65 -19.81 5.34
N ASN A 29 -34.61 -20.95 6.02
CA ASN A 29 -33.38 -21.41 6.67
C ASN A 29 -32.33 -21.90 5.66
N SER A 30 -32.76 -22.54 4.56
CA SER A 30 -31.84 -22.96 3.49
C SER A 30 -31.30 -21.75 2.70
N ALA A 31 -32.10 -20.74 2.47
CA ALA A 31 -31.69 -19.49 1.85
C ALA A 31 -30.67 -18.73 2.70
N LYS A 32 -30.91 -18.64 4.02
CA LYS A 32 -29.95 -18.07 4.99
C LYS A 32 -28.63 -18.84 5.02
N ALA A 33 -28.69 -20.17 5.04
CA ALA A 33 -27.46 -21.00 5.01
C ALA A 33 -26.66 -20.79 3.72
N LYS A 34 -27.32 -20.71 2.56
CA LYS A 34 -26.67 -20.38 1.28
C LYS A 34 -26.07 -18.98 1.27
N ALA A 35 -26.79 -17.97 1.77
CA ALA A 35 -26.28 -16.61 1.88
C ALA A 35 -25.07 -16.53 2.79
N SER A 36 -25.08 -17.24 3.92
CA SER A 36 -23.91 -17.32 4.82
C SER A 36 -22.72 -18.02 4.17
N ALA A 37 -22.92 -19.09 3.42
CA ALA A 37 -21.86 -19.78 2.69
C ALA A 37 -21.22 -18.86 1.61
N ILE A 38 -22.04 -18.08 0.89
CA ILE A 38 -21.55 -17.08 -0.07
C ILE A 38 -20.73 -15.99 0.65
N SER A 39 -21.22 -15.48 1.78
CA SER A 39 -20.52 -14.47 2.56
C SER A 39 -19.15 -14.98 3.08
N ILE A 40 -19.06 -16.23 3.53
CA ILE A 40 -17.80 -16.87 3.92
C ILE A 40 -16.85 -16.92 2.72
N SER A 41 -17.33 -17.41 1.57
CA SER A 41 -16.51 -17.49 0.35
C SER A 41 -16.01 -16.11 -0.10
N GLN A 42 -16.85 -15.07 -0.01
CA GLN A 42 -16.44 -13.69 -0.29
C GLN A 42 -15.34 -13.23 0.67
N SER A 43 -15.50 -13.47 1.98
CA SER A 43 -14.49 -13.11 2.98
C SER A 43 -13.16 -13.84 2.75
N GLU A 44 -13.20 -15.11 2.34
CA GLU A 44 -12.01 -15.88 1.97
C GLU A 44 -11.29 -15.30 0.76
N LEU A 45 -12.05 -14.91 -0.28
CA LEU A 45 -11.50 -14.26 -1.48
C LEU A 45 -10.91 -12.88 -1.16
N GLU A 46 -11.56 -12.10 -0.31
CA GLU A 46 -11.04 -10.81 0.15
C GLU A 46 -9.74 -10.97 0.95
N LEU A 47 -9.67 -11.98 1.81
CA LEU A 47 -8.45 -12.32 2.53
C LEU A 47 -7.31 -12.73 1.59
N GLN A 48 -7.60 -13.58 0.60
CA GLN A 48 -6.61 -13.98 -0.41
C GLN A 48 -6.14 -12.77 -1.22
N LYS A 49 -7.05 -11.91 -1.66
CA LYS A 49 -6.74 -10.65 -2.36
C LYS A 49 -5.83 -9.76 -1.50
N SER A 50 -6.18 -9.56 -0.24
CA SER A 50 -5.39 -8.73 0.70
C SER A 50 -3.98 -9.29 0.89
N LYS A 51 -3.84 -10.62 1.07
CA LYS A 51 -2.53 -11.28 1.16
C LYS A 51 -1.70 -11.10 -0.10
N LEU A 52 -2.31 -11.24 -1.26
CA LEU A 52 -1.64 -11.04 -2.55
C LEU A 52 -1.19 -9.58 -2.72
N THR A 53 -2.07 -8.63 -2.40
CA THR A 53 -1.75 -7.20 -2.45
C THR A 53 -0.56 -6.85 -1.56
N LEU A 54 -0.56 -7.32 -0.30
CA LEU A 54 0.56 -7.11 0.63
C LEU A 54 1.87 -7.73 0.11
N LYS A 55 1.80 -8.92 -0.49
CA LYS A 55 2.97 -9.57 -1.08
C LYS A 55 3.53 -8.75 -2.25
N LEU A 56 2.66 -8.28 -3.14
CA LEU A 56 3.07 -7.44 -4.27
C LEU A 56 3.65 -6.09 -3.83
N GLN A 57 3.05 -5.46 -2.83
CA GLN A 57 3.59 -4.22 -2.26
C GLN A 57 4.98 -4.43 -1.64
N ASN A 58 5.18 -5.49 -0.88
CA ASN A 58 6.49 -5.84 -0.34
C ASN A 58 7.52 -6.09 -1.44
N GLN A 59 7.15 -6.80 -2.51
CA GLN A 59 8.04 -7.03 -3.64
C GLN A 59 8.42 -5.71 -4.32
N GLN A 60 7.45 -4.82 -4.55
CA GLN A 60 7.72 -3.50 -5.15
C GLN A 60 8.66 -2.65 -4.29
N LEU A 61 8.49 -2.68 -2.96
CA LEU A 61 9.38 -1.95 -2.05
C LEU A 61 10.81 -2.53 -2.07
N GLN A 62 10.96 -3.85 -2.16
CA GLN A 62 12.26 -4.49 -2.31
C GLN A 62 12.93 -4.13 -3.64
N ASP A 63 12.19 -4.20 -4.74
CA ASP A 63 12.70 -3.88 -6.08
C ASP A 63 13.14 -2.39 -6.15
N GLU A 64 12.38 -1.48 -5.53
CA GLU A 64 12.77 -0.06 -5.46
C GLU A 64 14.02 0.15 -4.60
N LEU A 65 14.12 -0.52 -3.45
CA LEU A 65 15.32 -0.47 -2.61
C LEU A 65 16.56 -0.98 -3.37
N ASP A 66 16.44 -2.09 -4.07
CA ASP A 66 17.53 -2.68 -4.85
C ASP A 66 17.96 -1.76 -6.01
N LYS A 67 17.00 -1.10 -6.66
CA LYS A 67 17.27 -0.09 -7.70
C LYS A 67 18.07 1.08 -7.14
N GLN A 68 17.61 1.65 -6.00
CA GLN A 68 18.30 2.77 -5.36
C GLN A 68 19.69 2.37 -4.85
N LYS A 69 19.85 1.16 -4.34
CA LYS A 69 21.14 0.61 -3.93
C LYS A 69 22.13 0.54 -5.09
N LYS A 70 21.73 0.01 -6.23
CA LYS A 70 22.59 -0.05 -7.44
C LYS A 70 23.00 1.35 -7.90
N GLY A 71 22.08 2.32 -7.85
CA GLY A 71 22.42 3.71 -8.16
C GLY A 71 23.44 4.29 -7.18
N LEU A 72 23.25 4.04 -5.89
CA LEU A 72 24.16 4.48 -4.84
C LEU A 72 25.55 3.85 -4.99
N ASP A 73 25.62 2.55 -5.23
CA ASP A 73 26.86 1.81 -5.47
C ASP A 73 27.64 2.39 -6.67
N TYR A 74 26.93 2.73 -7.76
CA TYR A 74 27.55 3.40 -8.92
C TYR A 74 28.16 4.74 -8.54
N TYR A 75 27.41 5.61 -7.85
CA TYR A 75 27.95 6.91 -7.47
C TYR A 75 29.11 6.80 -6.48
N GLN A 76 29.08 5.88 -5.54
CA GLN A 76 30.15 5.68 -4.57
C GLN A 76 31.43 5.16 -5.20
N ASN A 77 31.32 4.22 -6.14
CA ASN A 77 32.49 3.56 -6.74
C ASN A 77 33.05 4.31 -7.94
N GLU A 78 32.21 4.98 -8.73
CA GLU A 78 32.58 5.58 -10.00
C GLU A 78 32.24 7.07 -10.08
N GLY A 79 30.99 7.45 -9.79
CA GLY A 79 30.50 8.80 -10.03
C GLY A 79 31.24 9.88 -9.26
N LEU A 80 31.51 9.67 -7.97
CA LEU A 80 32.26 10.63 -7.14
C LEU A 80 33.71 10.76 -7.58
N GLN A 81 34.36 9.66 -7.96
CA GLN A 81 35.74 9.70 -8.50
C GLN A 81 35.78 10.46 -9.82
N PHE A 82 34.79 10.25 -10.69
CA PHE A 82 34.69 10.97 -11.96
C PHE A 82 34.48 12.47 -11.74
N ALA A 83 33.65 12.87 -10.78
CA ALA A 83 33.48 14.28 -10.42
C ALA A 83 34.81 14.91 -9.93
N GLU A 84 35.58 14.21 -9.12
CA GLU A 84 36.91 14.68 -8.66
C GLU A 84 37.91 14.80 -9.84
N GLN A 85 37.89 13.86 -10.80
CA GLN A 85 38.71 13.93 -11.98
C GLN A 85 38.36 15.13 -12.88
N ILE A 86 37.06 15.41 -13.05
CA ILE A 86 36.60 16.61 -13.77
C ILE A 86 37.18 17.88 -13.12
N ILE A 87 37.00 18.02 -11.76
CA ILE A 87 37.48 19.19 -11.03
C ILE A 87 38.99 19.37 -11.20
N ASN A 88 39.76 18.31 -10.95
CA ASN A 88 41.20 18.35 -11.00
C ASN A 88 41.74 18.65 -12.41
N THR A 89 41.13 18.05 -13.44
CA THR A 89 41.51 18.26 -14.83
C THR A 89 41.18 19.70 -15.29
N ALA A 90 39.94 20.14 -14.97
CA ALA A 90 39.50 21.48 -15.34
C ALA A 90 40.36 22.56 -14.65
N GLN A 91 40.69 22.38 -13.37
CA GLN A 91 41.54 23.28 -12.64
C GLN A 91 42.94 23.41 -13.28
N LYS A 92 43.60 22.29 -13.55
CA LYS A 92 44.93 22.28 -14.20
C LYS A 92 44.92 22.94 -15.57
N SER A 93 43.92 22.65 -16.40
CA SER A 93 43.78 23.27 -17.73
C SER A 93 43.55 24.77 -17.67
N TYR A 94 42.75 25.22 -16.68
CA TYR A 94 42.54 26.65 -16.47
C TYR A 94 43.78 27.36 -15.95
N GLU A 95 44.50 26.79 -14.98
CA GLU A 95 45.77 27.33 -14.45
C GLU A 95 46.86 27.44 -15.52
N ASN A 96 46.91 26.48 -16.48
CA ASN A 96 47.82 26.47 -17.60
C ASN A 96 47.44 27.47 -18.72
N GLY A 97 46.24 28.05 -18.68
CA GLY A 97 45.72 28.93 -19.73
C GLY A 97 45.11 28.20 -20.92
N ASP A 98 44.96 26.87 -20.84
CA ASP A 98 44.42 26.02 -21.91
C ASP A 98 42.87 26.07 -21.98
N MET A 99 42.25 26.68 -21.01
CA MET A 99 40.78 26.71 -20.85
C MET A 99 40.26 28.10 -20.49
N SER A 100 39.15 28.51 -21.10
CA SER A 100 38.47 29.73 -20.71
C SER A 100 37.80 29.61 -19.33
N TYR A 101 37.63 30.75 -18.64
CA TYR A 101 36.92 30.80 -17.35
C TYR A 101 35.49 30.24 -17.46
N PHE A 102 34.79 30.54 -18.54
CA PHE A 102 33.42 30.03 -18.76
C PHE A 102 33.40 28.50 -18.86
N THR A 103 34.35 27.92 -19.61
CA THR A 103 34.47 26.47 -19.75
C THR A 103 34.83 25.81 -18.41
N TYR A 104 35.76 26.41 -17.66
CA TYR A 104 36.11 25.96 -16.30
C TYR A 104 34.90 25.87 -15.38
N ILE A 105 34.10 26.96 -15.29
CA ILE A 105 32.87 26.96 -14.48
C ILE A 105 31.85 25.92 -14.95
N SER A 106 31.75 25.69 -16.27
CA SER A 106 30.88 24.65 -16.82
C SER A 106 31.26 23.25 -16.32
N PHE A 107 32.55 22.90 -16.28
CA PHE A 107 33.02 21.63 -15.74
C PHE A 107 32.81 21.53 -14.24
N LEU A 108 33.03 22.60 -13.48
CA LEU A 108 32.73 22.61 -12.04
C LEU A 108 31.25 22.35 -11.79
N ASN A 109 30.34 22.94 -12.55
CA ASN A 109 28.92 22.71 -12.43
C ASN A 109 28.55 21.25 -12.72
N GLN A 110 29.17 20.63 -13.76
CA GLN A 110 28.95 19.20 -14.05
C GLN A 110 29.40 18.32 -12.88
N ALA A 111 30.55 18.60 -12.27
CA ALA A 111 31.02 17.86 -11.11
C ALA A 111 30.09 18.04 -9.88
N ILE A 112 29.57 19.26 -9.66
CA ILE A 112 28.60 19.56 -8.62
C ILE A 112 27.29 18.80 -8.85
N ASP A 113 26.81 18.73 -10.10
CA ASP A 113 25.60 17.99 -10.45
C ASP A 113 25.74 16.49 -10.16
N ILE A 114 26.91 15.89 -10.43
CA ILE A 114 27.17 14.49 -10.07
C ILE A 114 27.12 14.30 -8.54
N LYS A 115 27.76 15.19 -7.76
CA LYS A 115 27.72 15.14 -6.28
C LYS A 115 26.32 15.34 -5.73
N LYS A 116 25.53 16.20 -6.37
CA LYS A 116 24.12 16.41 -6.03
C LYS A 116 23.28 15.14 -6.30
N GLN A 117 23.44 14.52 -7.46
CA GLN A 117 22.74 13.27 -7.79
C GLN A 117 23.11 12.14 -6.83
N TYR A 118 24.36 12.06 -6.38
CA TYR A 118 24.74 11.13 -5.31
C TYR A 118 23.94 11.38 -4.03
N ALA A 119 23.86 12.63 -3.58
CA ALA A 119 23.10 12.97 -2.35
C ALA A 119 21.61 12.67 -2.48
N GLU A 120 21.02 12.95 -3.65
CA GLU A 120 19.61 12.63 -3.96
C GLU A 120 19.37 11.11 -3.96
N THR A 121 20.27 10.35 -4.57
CA THR A 121 20.20 8.87 -4.60
C THR A 121 20.36 8.28 -3.20
N LEU A 122 21.28 8.81 -2.39
CA LEU A 122 21.44 8.39 -0.98
C LEU A 122 20.16 8.66 -0.18
N ASN A 123 19.56 9.82 -0.36
CA ASN A 123 18.29 10.15 0.29
C ASN A 123 17.16 9.20 -0.16
N ALA A 124 17.05 8.94 -1.47
CA ALA A 124 16.06 8.01 -2.02
C ALA A 124 16.27 6.58 -1.48
N TYR A 125 17.52 6.11 -1.40
CA TYR A 125 17.85 4.82 -0.78
C TYR A 125 17.39 4.74 0.68
N ASN A 126 17.71 5.76 1.48
CA ASN A 126 17.30 5.81 2.88
C ASN A 126 15.76 5.82 3.03
N GLN A 127 15.05 6.57 2.19
CA GLN A 127 13.59 6.59 2.18
C GLN A 127 13.01 5.22 1.82
N SER A 128 13.55 4.56 0.79
CA SER A 128 13.10 3.22 0.39
C SER A 128 13.37 2.19 1.49
N ALA A 129 14.51 2.28 2.20
CA ALA A 129 14.81 1.41 3.34
C ALA A 129 13.83 1.61 4.50
N ILE A 130 13.48 2.86 4.82
CA ILE A 130 12.48 3.20 5.84
C ILE A 130 11.10 2.67 5.44
N GLN A 131 10.69 2.84 4.19
CA GLN A 131 9.39 2.36 3.70
C GLN A 131 9.28 0.83 3.75
N LEU A 132 10.37 0.12 3.43
CA LEU A 132 10.41 -1.34 3.53
C LEU A 132 10.31 -1.80 4.99
N GLN A 133 10.96 -1.10 5.91
CA GLN A 133 10.93 -1.44 7.33
C GLN A 133 9.61 -1.04 8.02
N PHE A 134 8.99 0.05 7.57
CA PHE A 134 7.76 0.62 8.14
C PHE A 134 6.71 0.91 7.06
N PRO A 135 6.14 -0.11 6.42
CA PRO A 135 5.23 0.07 5.28
C PRO A 135 3.93 0.83 5.61
N SER A 136 3.59 0.96 6.89
CA SER A 136 2.38 1.68 7.34
C SER A 136 2.53 3.22 7.38
N ILE A 137 3.74 3.77 7.28
CA ILE A 137 3.97 5.23 7.36
C ILE A 137 3.74 5.93 6.02
N SER A 138 3.74 5.18 4.91
CA SER A 138 3.66 5.73 3.54
C SER A 138 2.23 6.05 3.05
N ASN A 139 1.18 5.79 3.83
CA ASN A 139 -0.22 5.93 3.39
C ASN A 139 -0.97 7.12 4.02
N ASN A 140 -0.27 8.19 4.37
CA ASN A 140 -0.90 9.47 4.78
C ASN A 140 -0.57 10.59 3.80
#